data_0529cc3a3c28bb05461e8f9cc44e2b4c
#
_entry.id   0529cc3a3c28bb05461e8f9cc44e2b4c
#
_cell.length_a   1.000
_cell.length_b   1.000
_cell.length_c   1.000
_cell.angle_alpha   90.00
_cell.angle_beta   90.00
_cell.angle_gamma   90.00
#
_symmetry.space_group_name_H-M   'P 1'
#
loop_
_entity.id
_entity.type
_entity.pdbx_description
1 polymer ?
#
loop_
_entity_poly.entity_id
_entity_poly.type
_entity_poly.pdbx_seq_one_letter_code
_entity_poly.pdbx_strand_id
1 'polypeptide(L)'
;YDQLQEARQFSLGVQLPLWQWGARGEGVAAARADQERVVAQTEATIEQTAQEAHFAALELAQARRSLEISAKADTVAGKRFEVAYNRYVIGRIDIDNLYVAQSEKDQALNAYVQALRGYWQAYYRLRRVTLYDFATGERIR
;
A
#
# COMPACT_ATOMS: atom_id res chain seq x y z
N TYR A 1 48.67 -54.20 18.47
CA TYR A 1 47.34 -54.69 18.95
C TYR A 1 46.70 -53.60 19.77
N ASP A 2 45.99 -52.66 19.08
CA ASP A 2 45.19 -51.65 19.74
C ASP A 2 43.74 -52.07 19.62
N GLN A 3 43.18 -52.50 20.75
CA GLN A 3 41.73 -52.64 20.93
C GLN A 3 41.18 -51.30 21.36
N LEU A 4 40.65 -50.59 20.40
CA LEU A 4 39.78 -49.40 20.68
C LEU A 4 38.48 -49.88 21.32
N GLN A 5 38.37 -49.81 22.66
CA GLN A 5 37.10 -49.96 23.35
C GLN A 5 36.20 -48.77 23.05
N GLU A 6 35.24 -48.94 22.18
CA GLU A 6 34.13 -47.99 22.04
C GLU A 6 33.25 -48.05 23.31
N ALA A 7 33.47 -47.14 24.22
CA ALA A 7 32.60 -46.93 25.36
C ALA A 7 31.35 -46.19 24.92
N ARG A 8 30.26 -46.89 24.66
CA ARG A 8 28.93 -46.29 24.47
C ARG A 8 28.34 -45.96 25.80
N GLN A 9 28.33 -44.69 26.19
CA GLN A 9 27.75 -44.19 27.40
C GLN A 9 26.32 -43.73 27.16
N PHE A 10 25.33 -44.47 27.64
CA PHE A 10 23.93 -44.06 27.69
C PHE A 10 23.65 -43.43 29.04
N SER A 11 23.35 -42.14 29.08
CA SER A 11 22.87 -41.44 30.27
C SER A 11 21.36 -41.14 30.12
N LEU A 12 20.55 -41.82 30.95
CA LEU A 12 19.11 -41.57 31.06
C LEU A 12 18.89 -40.72 32.30
N GLY A 13 18.65 -39.43 32.14
CA GLY A 13 18.35 -38.50 33.21
C GLY A 13 16.85 -38.24 33.30
N VAL A 14 16.22 -38.70 34.40
CA VAL A 14 14.83 -38.34 34.74
C VAL A 14 14.86 -37.20 35.73
N GLN A 15 14.49 -36.00 35.27
CA GLN A 15 14.42 -34.81 36.12
C GLN A 15 12.99 -34.64 36.61
N LEU A 16 12.72 -35.08 37.85
CA LEU A 16 11.44 -34.92 38.55
C LEU A 16 11.50 -33.65 39.40
N PRO A 17 10.80 -32.57 39.06
CA PRO A 17 10.72 -31.38 39.90
C PRO A 17 9.79 -31.68 41.11
N LEU A 18 10.37 -32.08 42.23
CA LEU A 18 9.61 -32.42 43.43
C LEU A 18 9.09 -31.21 44.22
N TRP A 19 9.52 -30.01 43.90
CA TRP A 19 9.16 -28.78 44.62
C TRP A 19 8.88 -27.60 43.70
N GLN A 20 7.71 -27.57 43.09
CA GLN A 20 7.21 -26.41 42.35
C GLN A 20 5.91 -25.89 42.96
N TRP A 21 6.00 -25.41 44.23
CA TRP A 21 4.87 -24.74 44.87
C TRP A 21 4.60 -23.39 44.16
N GLY A 22 3.47 -23.31 43.46
CA GLY A 22 3.00 -22.10 42.76
C GLY A 22 3.41 -21.95 41.27
N ALA A 23 4.55 -22.46 40.83
CA ALA A 23 5.07 -22.25 39.50
C ALA A 23 4.14 -22.75 38.37
N ARG A 24 3.33 -23.78 38.61
CA ARG A 24 2.30 -24.24 37.65
C ARG A 24 1.14 -23.28 37.57
N GLY A 25 0.70 -22.68 38.68
CA GLY A 25 -0.38 -21.70 38.71
C GLY A 25 0.04 -20.41 38.02
N GLU A 26 1.25 -19.95 38.28
CA GLU A 26 1.82 -18.75 37.64
C GLU A 26 2.05 -18.96 36.11
N GLY A 27 2.51 -20.15 35.72
CA GLY A 27 2.65 -20.49 34.29
C GLY A 27 1.31 -20.50 33.57
N VAL A 28 0.23 -21.00 34.17
CA VAL A 28 -1.12 -20.96 33.59
C VAL A 28 -1.66 -19.54 33.57
N ALA A 29 -1.41 -18.72 34.60
CA ALA A 29 -1.82 -17.34 34.65
C ALA A 29 -1.08 -16.51 33.56
N ALA A 30 0.22 -16.72 33.40
CA ALA A 30 1.00 -16.10 32.35
C ALA A 30 0.50 -16.49 30.93
N ALA A 31 0.21 -17.77 30.70
CA ALA A 31 -0.33 -18.24 29.43
C ALA A 31 -1.71 -17.66 29.12
N ARG A 32 -2.58 -17.46 30.14
CA ARG A 32 -3.87 -16.80 29.97
C ARG A 32 -3.72 -15.30 29.62
N ALA A 33 -2.83 -14.62 30.34
CA ALA A 33 -2.54 -13.21 30.03
C ALA A 33 -1.96 -13.03 28.61
N ASP A 34 -1.09 -13.94 28.17
CA ASP A 34 -0.59 -13.96 26.80
C ASP A 34 -1.69 -14.23 25.78
N GLN A 35 -2.61 -15.13 26.05
CA GLN A 35 -3.77 -15.38 25.20
C GLN A 35 -4.66 -14.14 25.08
N GLU A 36 -5.00 -13.49 26.19
CA GLU A 36 -5.79 -12.25 26.21
C GLU A 36 -5.09 -11.14 25.42
N ARG A 37 -3.78 -11.01 25.59
CA ARG A 37 -2.98 -10.05 24.84
C ARG A 37 -3.03 -10.32 23.34
N VAL A 38 -2.88 -11.58 22.91
CA VAL A 38 -2.94 -11.95 21.48
C VAL A 38 -4.33 -11.70 20.89
N VAL A 39 -5.41 -12.00 21.65
CA VAL A 39 -6.78 -11.71 21.22
C VAL A 39 -6.97 -10.21 21.03
N ALA A 40 -6.63 -9.41 22.04
CA ALA A 40 -6.75 -7.94 21.95
C ALA A 40 -5.92 -7.35 20.81
N GLN A 41 -4.70 -7.86 20.59
CA GLN A 41 -3.86 -7.43 19.47
C GLN A 41 -4.46 -7.81 18.11
N THR A 42 -5.09 -8.97 18.02
CA THR A 42 -5.77 -9.43 16.80
C THR A 42 -6.98 -8.56 16.49
N GLU A 43 -7.81 -8.25 17.50
CA GLU A 43 -8.95 -7.36 17.36
C GLU A 43 -8.52 -5.95 16.89
N ALA A 44 -7.49 -5.39 17.53
CA ALA A 44 -6.92 -4.12 17.12
C ALA A 44 -6.40 -4.14 15.66
N THR A 45 -5.77 -5.23 15.24
CA THR A 45 -5.28 -5.40 13.86
C THR A 45 -6.42 -5.48 12.86
N ILE A 46 -7.50 -6.18 13.19
CA ILE A 46 -8.70 -6.25 12.34
C ILE A 46 -9.31 -4.86 12.16
N GLU A 47 -9.47 -4.12 13.24
CA GLU A 47 -10.03 -2.77 13.20
C GLU A 47 -9.13 -1.81 12.41
N GLN A 48 -7.82 -1.87 12.63
CA GLN A 48 -6.84 -1.08 11.86
C GLN A 48 -6.92 -1.40 10.36
N THR A 49 -7.01 -2.69 9.99
CA THR A 49 -7.12 -3.10 8.58
C THR A 49 -8.42 -2.62 7.95
N ALA A 50 -9.53 -2.65 8.70
CA ALA A 50 -10.81 -2.12 8.22
C ALA A 50 -10.75 -0.61 7.98
N GLN A 51 -10.12 0.15 8.89
CA GLN A 51 -9.89 1.58 8.72
C GLN A 51 -8.97 1.87 7.53
N GLU A 52 -7.89 1.10 7.36
CA GLU A 52 -6.98 1.26 6.24
C GLU A 52 -7.68 1.01 4.89
N ALA A 53 -8.55 0.00 4.81
CA ALA A 53 -9.36 -0.26 3.62
C ALA A 53 -10.33 0.90 3.32
N HIS A 54 -10.95 1.47 4.35
CA HIS A 54 -11.83 2.63 4.20
C HIS A 54 -11.07 3.85 3.65
N PHE A 55 -9.92 4.18 4.24
CA PHE A 55 -9.08 5.28 3.75
C PHE A 55 -8.55 5.04 2.34
N ALA A 56 -8.13 3.82 2.01
CA ALA A 56 -7.71 3.48 0.66
C ALA A 56 -8.83 3.65 -0.38
N ALA A 57 -10.09 3.36 -0.02
CA ALA A 57 -11.24 3.60 -0.87
C ALA A 57 -11.50 5.11 -1.09
N LEU A 58 -11.39 5.92 -0.05
CA LEU A 58 -11.50 7.38 -0.17
C LEU A 58 -10.37 7.98 -1.02
N GLU A 59 -9.14 7.51 -0.83
CA GLU A 59 -7.98 7.91 -1.62
C GLU A 59 -8.18 7.58 -3.11
N LEU A 60 -8.69 6.40 -3.44
CA LEU A 60 -9.01 6.03 -4.81
C LEU A 60 -10.09 6.93 -5.42
N ALA A 61 -11.15 7.24 -4.65
CA ALA A 61 -12.21 8.15 -5.11
C ALA A 61 -11.66 9.56 -5.40
N GLN A 62 -10.77 10.06 -4.54
CA GLN A 62 -10.10 11.34 -4.74
C GLN A 62 -9.14 11.33 -5.94
N ALA A 63 -8.33 10.27 -6.09
CA ALA A 63 -7.41 10.12 -7.20
C ALA A 63 -8.15 10.04 -8.54
N ARG A 64 -9.31 9.37 -8.59
CA ARG A 64 -10.19 9.35 -9.76
C ARG A 64 -10.67 10.75 -10.16
N ARG A 65 -11.14 11.54 -9.19
CA ARG A 65 -11.58 12.93 -9.46
C ARG A 65 -10.43 13.78 -9.97
N SER A 66 -9.24 13.66 -9.36
CA SER A 66 -8.03 14.36 -9.79
C SER A 66 -7.66 14.00 -11.22
N LEU A 67 -7.73 12.73 -11.60
CA LEU A 67 -7.48 12.26 -12.96
C LEU A 67 -8.48 12.85 -13.96
N GLU A 68 -9.78 12.87 -13.64
CA GLU A 68 -10.82 13.45 -14.50
C GLU A 68 -10.61 14.94 -14.72
N ILE A 69 -10.23 15.69 -13.68
CA ILE A 69 -9.95 17.13 -13.77
C ILE A 69 -8.68 17.36 -14.62
N SER A 70 -7.61 16.62 -14.38
CA SER A 70 -6.35 16.76 -15.10
C SER A 70 -6.51 16.40 -16.58
N ALA A 71 -7.29 15.39 -16.92
CA ALA A 71 -7.59 15.03 -18.32
C ALA A 71 -8.33 16.14 -19.06
N LYS A 72 -9.29 16.79 -18.36
CA LYS A 72 -9.99 17.95 -18.95
C LYS A 72 -9.05 19.14 -19.12
N ALA A 73 -8.19 19.40 -18.13
CA ALA A 73 -7.21 20.48 -18.18
C ALA A 73 -6.23 20.30 -19.33
N ASP A 74 -5.71 19.08 -19.54
CA ASP A 74 -4.84 18.73 -20.66
C ASP A 74 -5.53 18.97 -22.03
N THR A 75 -6.79 18.52 -22.16
CA THR A 75 -7.59 18.76 -23.36
C THR A 75 -7.77 20.26 -23.65
N VAL A 76 -8.05 21.07 -22.61
CA VAL A 76 -8.23 22.52 -22.77
C VAL A 76 -6.92 23.19 -23.12
N ALA A 77 -5.81 22.82 -22.46
CA ALA A 77 -4.49 23.37 -22.75
C ALA A 77 -4.04 23.05 -24.19
N GLY A 78 -4.30 21.81 -24.65
CA GLY A 78 -4.08 21.46 -26.07
C GLY A 78 -4.81 22.35 -27.05
N LYS A 79 -6.12 22.60 -26.85
CA LYS A 79 -6.91 23.49 -27.68
C LYS A 79 -6.44 24.94 -27.62
N ARG A 80 -6.04 25.42 -26.43
CA ARG A 80 -5.45 26.78 -26.28
C ARG A 80 -4.17 26.91 -27.06
N PHE A 81 -3.32 25.92 -27.03
CA PHE A 81 -2.09 25.89 -27.82
C PHE A 81 -2.39 25.93 -29.33
N GLU A 82 -3.33 25.11 -29.83
CA GLU A 82 -3.74 25.15 -31.25
C GLU A 82 -4.22 26.53 -31.67
N VAL A 83 -5.04 27.18 -30.86
CA VAL A 83 -5.51 28.55 -31.13
C VAL A 83 -4.35 29.55 -31.12
N ALA A 84 -3.42 29.44 -30.15
CA ALA A 84 -2.25 30.29 -30.09
C ALA A 84 -1.35 30.08 -31.33
N TYR A 85 -1.11 28.84 -31.72
CA TYR A 85 -0.32 28.50 -32.90
C TYR A 85 -0.92 29.10 -34.16
N ASN A 86 -2.23 28.93 -34.38
CA ASN A 86 -2.91 29.51 -35.56
C ASN A 86 -2.85 31.04 -35.58
N ARG A 87 -2.96 31.70 -34.42
CA ARG A 87 -2.81 33.17 -34.31
C ARG A 87 -1.38 33.62 -34.56
N TYR A 88 -0.39 32.85 -34.14
CA TYR A 88 1.01 33.13 -34.44
C TYR A 88 1.30 33.04 -35.94
N VAL A 89 0.85 31.97 -36.61
CA VAL A 89 1.06 31.78 -38.06
C VAL A 89 0.51 32.93 -38.88
N ILE A 90 -0.60 33.53 -38.46
CA ILE A 90 -1.19 34.70 -39.15
C ILE A 90 -0.69 36.06 -38.61
N GLY A 91 0.36 36.03 -37.75
CA GLY A 91 1.00 37.24 -37.23
C GLY A 91 0.18 38.05 -36.22
N ARG A 92 -0.81 37.41 -35.54
CA ARG A 92 -1.69 38.07 -34.56
C ARG A 92 -1.17 38.01 -33.13
N ILE A 93 -0.20 37.17 -32.84
CA ILE A 93 0.51 37.11 -31.56
C ILE A 93 2.00 36.95 -31.82
N ASP A 94 2.82 37.33 -30.85
CA ASP A 94 4.26 37.15 -30.87
C ASP A 94 4.68 35.74 -30.42
N ILE A 95 5.96 35.43 -30.56
CA ILE A 95 6.54 34.13 -30.22
C ILE A 95 6.48 33.86 -28.71
N ASP A 96 6.56 34.90 -27.88
CA ASP A 96 6.53 34.75 -26.41
C ASP A 96 5.17 34.22 -25.95
N ASN A 97 4.07 34.75 -26.54
CA ASN A 97 2.73 34.25 -26.26
C ASN A 97 2.55 32.77 -26.70
N LEU A 98 3.17 32.37 -27.80
CA LEU A 98 3.16 30.96 -28.24
C LEU A 98 3.93 30.09 -27.28
N TYR A 99 5.10 30.51 -26.77
CA TYR A 99 5.87 29.78 -25.77
C TYR A 99 5.12 29.62 -24.44
N VAL A 100 4.39 30.65 -24.02
CA VAL A 100 3.51 30.53 -22.84
C VAL A 100 2.46 29.46 -23.05
N ALA A 101 1.77 29.44 -24.18
CA ALA A 101 0.76 28.44 -24.50
C ALA A 101 1.34 27.01 -24.60
N GLN A 102 2.55 26.87 -25.12
CA GLN A 102 3.28 25.58 -25.14
C GLN A 102 3.63 25.12 -23.72
N SER A 103 4.15 26.03 -22.89
CA SER A 103 4.48 25.71 -21.49
C SER A 103 3.26 25.28 -20.69
N GLU A 104 2.11 25.98 -20.87
CA GLU A 104 0.85 25.59 -20.23
C GLU A 104 0.37 24.20 -20.65
N LYS A 105 0.50 23.87 -21.95
CA LYS A 105 0.17 22.54 -22.47
C LYS A 105 1.06 21.46 -21.87
N ASP A 106 2.37 21.70 -21.80
CA ASP A 106 3.32 20.72 -21.24
C ASP A 106 3.11 20.52 -19.74
N GLN A 107 2.79 21.58 -19.00
CA GLN A 107 2.42 21.50 -17.59
C GLN A 107 1.12 20.71 -17.38
N ALA A 108 0.10 20.92 -18.21
CA ALA A 108 -1.17 20.21 -18.12
C ALA A 108 -0.99 18.71 -18.43
N LEU A 109 -0.20 18.36 -19.44
CA LEU A 109 0.16 16.98 -19.76
C LEU A 109 0.90 16.30 -18.60
N ASN A 110 1.90 16.98 -18.02
CA ASN A 110 2.63 16.48 -16.86
C ASN A 110 1.69 16.25 -15.66
N ALA A 111 0.77 17.18 -15.39
CA ALA A 111 -0.22 17.04 -14.33
C ALA A 111 -1.16 15.84 -14.58
N TYR A 112 -1.59 15.62 -15.82
CA TYR A 112 -2.39 14.45 -16.20
C TYR A 112 -1.63 13.13 -15.96
N VAL A 113 -0.37 13.03 -16.39
CA VAL A 113 0.47 11.85 -16.19
C VAL A 113 0.68 11.56 -14.69
N GLN A 114 0.91 12.60 -13.89
CA GLN A 114 1.02 12.48 -12.44
C GLN A 114 -0.29 11.98 -11.78
N ALA A 115 -1.42 12.53 -12.21
CA ALA A 115 -2.74 12.11 -11.72
C ALA A 115 -3.06 10.66 -12.12
N LEU A 116 -2.70 10.25 -13.35
CA LEU A 116 -2.84 8.87 -13.82
C LEU A 116 -2.02 7.90 -12.98
N ARG A 117 -0.76 8.27 -12.68
CA ARG A 117 0.09 7.50 -11.78
C ARG A 117 -0.52 7.38 -10.38
N GLY A 118 -1.00 8.50 -9.83
CA GLY A 118 -1.65 8.53 -8.51
C GLY A 118 -2.90 7.64 -8.46
N TYR A 119 -3.71 7.65 -9.51
CA TYR A 119 -4.87 6.77 -9.63
C TYR A 119 -4.49 5.29 -9.57
N TRP A 120 -3.49 4.86 -10.35
CA TRP A 120 -3.05 3.47 -10.34
C TRP A 120 -2.42 3.05 -9.01
N GLN A 121 -1.68 3.94 -8.37
CA GLN A 121 -1.12 3.71 -7.03
C GLN A 121 -2.22 3.49 -5.98
N ALA A 122 -3.25 4.35 -5.98
CA ALA A 122 -4.40 4.23 -5.07
C ALA A 122 -5.22 2.95 -5.37
N TYR A 123 -5.42 2.61 -6.66
CA TYR A 123 -6.10 1.38 -7.07
C TYR A 123 -5.40 0.12 -6.55
N TYR A 124 -4.09 0.00 -6.77
CA TYR A 124 -3.34 -1.16 -6.32
C TYR A 124 -3.16 -1.20 -4.81
N ARG A 125 -3.14 -0.04 -4.14
CA ARG A 125 -3.16 0.01 -2.67
C ARG A 125 -4.46 -0.56 -2.12
N LEU A 126 -5.62 -0.13 -2.63
CA LEU A 126 -6.92 -0.67 -2.22
C LEU A 126 -7.00 -2.18 -2.49
N ARG A 127 -6.60 -2.62 -3.69
CA ARG A 127 -6.55 -4.05 -4.06
C ARG A 127 -5.70 -4.87 -3.09
N ARG A 128 -4.54 -4.35 -2.68
CA ARG A 128 -3.65 -5.02 -1.73
C ARG A 128 -4.24 -5.11 -0.33
N VAL A 129 -4.85 -4.05 0.17
CA VAL A 129 -5.43 -4.02 1.52
C VAL A 129 -6.67 -4.91 1.62
N THR A 130 -7.50 -4.91 0.57
CA THR A 130 -8.75 -5.70 0.55
C THR A 130 -8.55 -7.14 0.09
N LEU A 131 -7.40 -7.47 -0.52
CA LEU A 131 -7.15 -8.75 -1.20
C LEU A 131 -8.27 -9.08 -2.21
N TYR A 132 -8.81 -8.06 -2.86
CA TYR A 132 -9.89 -8.18 -3.82
C TYR A 132 -9.53 -7.55 -5.16
N ASP A 133 -9.76 -8.27 -6.24
CA ASP A 133 -9.56 -7.76 -7.60
C ASP A 133 -10.88 -7.15 -8.11
N PHE A 134 -10.91 -5.82 -8.17
CA PHE A 134 -12.08 -5.07 -8.62
C PHE A 134 -12.34 -5.17 -10.13
N ALA A 135 -11.36 -5.65 -10.91
CA ALA A 135 -11.52 -5.84 -12.35
C ALA A 135 -12.16 -7.18 -12.67
N THR A 136 -11.80 -8.25 -11.95
CA THR A 136 -12.33 -9.60 -12.15
C THR A 136 -13.49 -9.93 -11.22
N GLY A 137 -13.67 -9.18 -10.13
CA GLY A 137 -14.70 -9.44 -9.12
C GLY A 137 -14.36 -10.62 -8.20
N GLU A 138 -13.10 -11.01 -8.09
CA GLU A 138 -12.67 -12.18 -7.33
C GLU A 138 -11.71 -11.81 -6.19
N ARG A 139 -11.66 -12.66 -5.17
CA ARG A 139 -10.64 -12.56 -4.11
C ARG A 139 -9.29 -13.03 -4.63
N ILE A 140 -8.26 -12.26 -4.34
CA ILE A 140 -6.86 -12.62 -4.61
C ILE A 140 -6.45 -13.65 -3.54
N ARG A 141 -6.02 -14.82 -3.98
CA ARG A 141 -5.50 -15.90 -3.10
C ARG A 141 -4.00 -15.77 -2.93
#